data_b528d767f3e25d639c57901d6fc28c8f
#
_entry.id   b528d767f3e25d639c57901d6fc28c8f
#
_cell.length_a   1.000
_cell.length_b   1.000
_cell.length_c   1.000
_cell.angle_alpha   90.00
_cell.angle_beta   90.00
_cell.angle_gamma   90.00
#
_symmetry.space_group_name_H-M   'P 1'
#
loop_
_entity.id
_entity.type
_entity.pdbx_description
1 polymer ?
#
loop_
_entity_poly.entity_id
_entity_poly.type
_entity_poly.pdbx_seq_one_letter_code
_entity_poly.pdbx_strand_id
1 'polypeptide(L)'
;MSVQLVADVLIGIALVAFLAYRQTTWRYLDPARIWRGPLVMGIIGVVLLVQTTATITSTDVVFLGIEALVTIGVGLTTGRITRFRTVGTPDEKGRTLQSRTGWLGAGLWIVLVVVRVGLDVVGGHLGAHLLTSTGTVLLVLALNRAARAVVLDQRIPRGEHRVRGMMVR
;
A
#
# COMPACT_ATOMS: atom_id res chain seq x y z
N MET A 1 28.92 4.44 16.09
CA MET A 1 27.60 3.93 15.69
C MET A 1 27.34 2.67 16.51
N SER A 2 26.23 2.55 17.20
CA SER A 2 25.90 1.33 17.94
C SER A 2 25.63 0.17 16.97
N VAL A 3 26.05 -1.05 17.30
CA VAL A 3 25.78 -2.26 16.51
C VAL A 3 24.31 -2.40 16.20
N GLN A 4 23.46 -1.98 17.11
CA GLN A 4 22.01 -1.99 16.97
C GLN A 4 21.51 -1.07 15.83
N LEU A 5 22.05 0.15 15.73
CA LEU A 5 21.70 1.07 14.63
C LEU A 5 22.08 0.49 13.26
N VAL A 6 23.25 -0.15 13.16
CA VAL A 6 23.70 -0.81 11.91
C VAL A 6 22.77 -1.96 11.55
N ALA A 7 22.37 -2.77 12.54
CA ALA A 7 21.45 -3.88 12.32
C ALA A 7 20.07 -3.38 11.86
N ASP A 8 19.52 -2.35 12.49
CA ASP A 8 18.22 -1.78 12.12
C ASP A 8 18.23 -1.21 10.71
N VAL A 9 19.29 -0.50 10.33
CA VAL A 9 19.47 0.01 8.96
C VAL A 9 19.57 -1.11 7.94
N LEU A 10 20.34 -2.17 8.22
CA LEU A 10 20.47 -3.31 7.32
C LEU A 10 19.15 -4.07 7.14
N ILE A 11 18.40 -4.27 8.24
CA ILE A 11 17.06 -4.87 8.20
C ILE A 11 16.12 -4.00 7.36
N GLY A 12 16.15 -2.68 7.55
CA GLY A 12 15.36 -1.73 6.78
C GLY A 12 15.67 -1.81 5.28
N ILE A 13 16.95 -1.79 4.90
CA ILE A 13 17.39 -1.92 3.51
C ILE A 13 16.96 -3.27 2.92
N ALA A 14 17.14 -4.36 3.66
CA ALA A 14 16.75 -5.70 3.21
C ALA A 14 15.23 -5.79 2.99
N LEU A 15 14.43 -5.21 3.87
CA LEU A 15 12.98 -5.15 3.76
C LEU A 15 12.55 -4.34 2.53
N VAL A 16 13.14 -3.17 2.31
CA VAL A 16 12.88 -2.32 1.14
C VAL A 16 13.23 -3.07 -0.14
N ALA A 17 14.41 -3.69 -0.22
CA ALA A 17 14.86 -4.48 -1.36
C ALA A 17 13.92 -5.67 -1.63
N PHE A 18 13.51 -6.39 -0.59
CA PHE A 18 12.55 -7.50 -0.69
C PHE A 18 11.19 -7.04 -1.22
N LEU A 19 10.66 -5.94 -0.71
CA LEU A 19 9.39 -5.39 -1.16
C LEU A 19 9.46 -4.86 -2.59
N ALA A 20 10.57 -4.23 -2.98
CA ALA A 20 10.84 -3.80 -4.35
C ALA A 20 10.89 -5.01 -5.30
N TYR A 21 11.66 -6.05 -4.95
CA TYR A 21 11.72 -7.30 -5.71
C TYR A 21 10.33 -7.93 -5.85
N ARG A 22 9.57 -7.96 -4.76
CA ARG A 22 8.21 -8.51 -4.74
C ARG A 22 7.26 -7.80 -5.71
N GLN A 23 7.49 -6.54 -6.05
CA GLN A 23 6.68 -5.80 -7.02
C GLN A 23 7.02 -6.15 -8.48
N THR A 24 8.19 -6.71 -8.74
CA THR A 24 8.60 -7.12 -10.09
C THR A 24 8.08 -8.50 -10.48
N THR A 25 7.57 -9.29 -9.54
CA THR A 25 7.07 -10.66 -9.80
C THR A 25 5.57 -10.66 -10.14
N TRP A 26 5.17 -11.58 -11.02
CA TRP A 26 3.77 -11.81 -11.35
C TRP A 26 3.05 -12.44 -10.15
N ARG A 27 1.89 -11.91 -9.81
CA ARG A 27 1.09 -12.42 -8.69
C ARG A 27 -0.35 -12.59 -9.10
N TYR A 28 -0.94 -13.69 -8.65
CA TYR A 28 -2.37 -13.93 -8.80
C TYR A 28 -3.16 -12.87 -8.03
N LEU A 29 -4.11 -12.27 -8.73
CA LEU A 29 -5.01 -11.26 -8.21
C LEU A 29 -6.39 -11.89 -8.07
N ASP A 30 -7.04 -11.69 -6.92
CA ASP A 30 -8.43 -12.04 -6.71
C ASP A 30 -9.27 -10.75 -6.76
N PRO A 31 -10.01 -10.50 -7.84
CA PRO A 31 -10.83 -9.29 -7.97
C PRO A 31 -11.86 -9.13 -6.85
N ALA A 32 -12.41 -10.24 -6.34
CA ALA A 32 -13.42 -10.23 -5.29
C ALA A 32 -12.86 -9.81 -3.92
N ARG A 33 -11.54 -9.83 -3.76
CA ARG A 33 -10.87 -9.58 -2.48
C ARG A 33 -9.97 -8.34 -2.47
N ILE A 34 -9.97 -7.56 -3.56
CA ILE A 34 -9.12 -6.36 -3.70
C ILE A 34 -9.34 -5.38 -2.54
N TRP A 35 -10.58 -5.19 -2.12
CA TRP A 35 -10.97 -4.24 -1.08
C TRP A 35 -10.76 -4.74 0.35
N ARG A 36 -10.64 -6.06 0.57
CA ARG A 36 -10.48 -6.61 1.93
C ARG A 36 -9.23 -6.10 2.63
N GLY A 37 -8.12 -6.05 1.93
CA GLY A 37 -6.85 -5.58 2.49
C GLY A 37 -6.90 -4.12 2.97
N PRO A 38 -7.26 -3.17 2.09
CA PRO A 38 -7.42 -1.77 2.48
C PRO A 38 -8.41 -1.56 3.62
N LEU A 39 -9.56 -2.22 3.60
CA LEU A 39 -10.59 -2.07 4.63
C LEU A 39 -10.10 -2.56 6.00
N VAL A 40 -9.54 -3.77 6.08
CA VAL A 40 -9.03 -4.31 7.35
C VAL A 40 -7.92 -3.43 7.91
N MET A 41 -6.96 -3.03 7.07
CA MET A 41 -5.86 -2.16 7.51
C MET A 41 -6.37 -0.78 7.94
N GLY A 42 -7.37 -0.23 7.22
CA GLY A 42 -7.98 1.05 7.55
C GLY A 42 -8.70 1.00 8.89
N ILE A 43 -9.51 -0.04 9.14
CA ILE A 43 -10.22 -0.21 10.42
C ILE A 43 -9.23 -0.32 11.57
N ILE A 44 -8.20 -1.19 11.44
CA ILE A 44 -7.17 -1.35 12.49
C ILE A 44 -6.43 -0.02 12.70
N GLY A 45 -6.08 0.70 11.63
CA GLY A 45 -5.42 1.99 11.71
C GLY A 45 -6.25 3.04 12.47
N VAL A 46 -7.56 3.12 12.17
CA VAL A 46 -8.48 4.02 12.89
C VAL A 46 -8.56 3.63 14.37
N VAL A 47 -8.74 2.35 14.68
CA VAL A 47 -8.83 1.89 16.08
C VAL A 47 -7.57 2.24 16.85
N LEU A 48 -6.39 1.99 16.29
CA LEU A 48 -5.13 2.33 16.94
C LEU A 48 -4.93 3.85 17.08
N LEU A 49 -5.37 4.63 16.09
CA LEU A 49 -5.28 6.08 16.17
C LEU A 49 -6.19 6.66 17.27
N VAL A 50 -7.41 6.14 17.39
CA VAL A 50 -8.35 6.53 18.46
C VAL A 50 -7.83 6.15 19.84
N GLN A 51 -7.11 5.05 19.96
CA GLN A 51 -6.48 4.63 21.22
C GLN A 51 -5.24 5.48 21.58
N THR A 52 -4.70 6.23 20.62
CA THR A 52 -3.58 7.13 20.88
C THR A 52 -4.11 8.36 21.61
N THR A 53 -3.72 8.55 22.85
CA THR A 53 -4.15 9.69 23.71
C THR A 53 -3.49 11.01 23.36
N ALA A 54 -2.78 11.11 22.25
CA ALA A 54 -2.07 12.30 21.82
C ALA A 54 -3.06 13.41 21.41
N THR A 55 -2.79 14.64 21.84
CA THR A 55 -3.51 15.82 21.36
C THR A 55 -3.18 16.06 19.89
N ILE A 56 -4.20 16.17 19.05
CA ILE A 56 -4.02 16.50 17.63
C ILE A 56 -3.67 17.96 17.50
N THR A 57 -2.51 18.25 16.94
CA THR A 57 -2.07 19.63 16.66
C THR A 57 -2.43 20.04 15.23
N SER A 58 -2.48 21.34 14.96
CA SER A 58 -2.65 21.85 13.58
C SER A 58 -1.53 21.38 12.66
N THR A 59 -0.31 21.24 13.19
CA THR A 59 0.84 20.69 12.48
C THR A 59 0.61 19.24 12.06
N ASP A 60 0.07 18.40 12.95
CA ASP A 60 -0.28 17.03 12.61
C ASP A 60 -1.26 16.96 11.42
N VAL A 61 -2.30 17.80 11.44
CA VAL A 61 -3.32 17.82 10.38
C VAL A 61 -2.71 18.20 9.03
N VAL A 62 -1.83 19.21 8.99
CA VAL A 62 -1.16 19.64 7.75
C VAL A 62 -0.27 18.54 7.20
N PHE A 63 0.59 17.95 8.04
CA PHE A 63 1.50 16.88 7.59
C PHE A 63 0.75 15.61 7.17
N LEU A 64 -0.28 15.20 7.92
CA LEU A 64 -1.14 14.07 7.54
C LEU A 64 -1.87 14.35 6.21
N GLY A 65 -2.30 15.58 5.97
CA GLY A 65 -2.91 15.98 4.70
C GLY A 65 -1.94 15.85 3.53
N ILE A 66 -0.71 16.36 3.68
CA ILE A 66 0.35 16.23 2.66
C ILE A 66 0.65 14.76 2.40
N GLU A 67 0.83 13.97 3.46
CA GLU A 67 1.12 12.55 3.36
C GLU A 67 -0.01 11.77 2.66
N ALA A 68 -1.26 12.08 2.99
CA ALA A 68 -2.43 11.48 2.34
C ALA A 68 -2.45 11.78 0.84
N LEU A 69 -2.21 13.03 0.43
CA LEU A 69 -2.18 13.44 -0.97
C LEU A 69 -1.07 12.71 -1.75
N VAL A 70 0.14 12.68 -1.22
CA VAL A 70 1.27 11.96 -1.84
C VAL A 70 0.95 10.47 -1.96
N THR A 71 0.42 9.87 -0.90
CA THR A 71 0.08 8.46 -0.82
C THR A 71 -1.01 8.07 -1.81
N ILE A 72 -2.05 8.89 -1.94
CA ILE A 72 -3.11 8.69 -2.95
C ILE A 72 -2.51 8.80 -4.35
N GLY A 73 -1.70 9.82 -4.63
CA GLY A 73 -1.06 10.02 -5.93
C GLY A 73 -0.21 8.82 -6.33
N VAL A 74 0.62 8.32 -5.43
CA VAL A 74 1.44 7.12 -5.65
C VAL A 74 0.57 5.88 -5.85
N GLY A 75 -0.49 5.71 -5.06
CA GLY A 75 -1.43 4.60 -5.17
C GLY A 75 -2.14 4.57 -6.53
N LEU A 76 -2.68 5.71 -6.97
CA LEU A 76 -3.34 5.85 -8.27
C LEU A 76 -2.36 5.58 -9.43
N THR A 77 -1.16 6.16 -9.37
CA THR A 77 -0.12 5.95 -10.39
C THR A 77 0.30 4.49 -10.44
N THR A 78 0.53 3.87 -9.29
CA THR A 78 0.86 2.43 -9.20
C THR A 78 -0.26 1.56 -9.78
N GLY A 79 -1.53 1.90 -9.53
CA GLY A 79 -2.68 1.25 -10.14
C GLY A 79 -2.67 1.36 -11.68
N ARG A 80 -2.34 2.55 -12.22
CA ARG A 80 -2.30 2.80 -13.68
C ARG A 80 -1.18 2.05 -14.38
N ILE A 81 0.00 1.94 -13.79
CA ILE A 81 1.15 1.24 -14.39
C ILE A 81 1.10 -0.28 -14.20
N THR A 82 0.18 -0.79 -13.36
CA THR A 82 0.00 -2.23 -13.16
C THR A 82 -0.46 -2.88 -14.46
N ARG A 83 0.28 -3.92 -14.87
CA ARG A 83 -0.03 -4.74 -16.05
C ARG A 83 -0.76 -6.00 -15.60
N PHE A 84 -1.73 -6.44 -16.41
CA PHE A 84 -2.50 -7.65 -16.20
C PHE A 84 -2.19 -8.66 -17.29
N ARG A 85 -2.24 -9.93 -16.94
CA ARG A 85 -2.30 -11.02 -17.90
C ARG A 85 -3.22 -12.13 -17.37
N THR A 86 -3.94 -12.76 -18.28
CA THR A 86 -4.71 -13.97 -17.96
C THR A 86 -3.85 -15.18 -18.27
N VAL A 87 -3.80 -16.13 -17.34
CA VAL A 87 -3.04 -17.38 -17.47
C VAL A 87 -4.03 -18.51 -17.66
N GLY A 88 -3.75 -19.39 -18.63
CA GLY A 88 -4.65 -20.51 -18.95
C GLY A 88 -4.72 -21.59 -17.85
N THR A 89 -3.69 -21.70 -17.00
CA THR A 89 -3.67 -22.62 -15.86
C THR A 89 -4.09 -21.89 -14.60
N PRO A 90 -5.28 -22.19 -14.02
CA PRO A 90 -5.70 -21.64 -12.74
C PRO A 90 -4.74 -22.09 -11.63
N ASP A 91 -4.54 -21.24 -10.59
CA ASP A 91 -3.87 -21.67 -9.39
C ASP A 91 -4.79 -22.56 -8.52
N GLU A 92 -4.27 -23.07 -7.39
CA GLU A 92 -5.01 -23.90 -6.41
C GLU A 92 -6.34 -23.28 -5.95
N LYS A 93 -6.53 -21.97 -6.11
CA LYS A 93 -7.74 -21.21 -5.76
C LYS A 93 -8.60 -20.83 -6.97
N GLY A 94 -8.30 -21.39 -8.15
CA GLY A 94 -9.02 -21.13 -9.39
C GLY A 94 -8.83 -19.70 -9.94
N ARG A 95 -7.72 -19.02 -9.59
CA ARG A 95 -7.43 -17.66 -10.08
C ARG A 95 -6.63 -17.73 -11.38
N THR A 96 -7.08 -17.01 -12.40
CA THR A 96 -6.45 -16.95 -13.71
C THR A 96 -5.80 -15.58 -13.99
N LEU A 97 -6.21 -14.54 -13.25
CA LEU A 97 -5.70 -13.20 -13.45
C LEU A 97 -4.42 -12.96 -12.66
N GLN A 98 -3.35 -12.59 -13.34
CA GLN A 98 -2.09 -12.17 -12.73
C GLN A 98 -1.86 -10.67 -12.95
N SER A 99 -1.25 -10.03 -11.96
CA SER A 99 -0.85 -8.63 -12.03
C SER A 99 0.62 -8.45 -11.68
N ARG A 100 1.26 -7.46 -12.32
CA ARG A 100 2.64 -7.05 -12.07
C ARG A 100 2.75 -5.55 -12.21
N THR A 101 3.41 -4.89 -11.27
CA THR A 101 3.63 -3.44 -11.34
C THR A 101 4.97 -3.11 -12.00
N GLY A 102 5.97 -4.00 -11.89
CA GLY A 102 7.29 -3.82 -12.49
C GLY A 102 8.19 -2.85 -11.71
N TRP A 103 9.34 -2.49 -12.32
CA TRP A 103 10.35 -1.63 -11.70
C TRP A 103 9.86 -0.21 -11.39
N LEU A 104 8.97 0.35 -12.22
CA LEU A 104 8.36 1.66 -11.95
C LEU A 104 7.56 1.65 -10.64
N GLY A 105 6.85 0.56 -10.37
CA GLY A 105 6.13 0.42 -9.10
C GLY A 105 7.07 0.28 -7.91
N ALA A 106 8.18 -0.42 -8.09
CA ALA A 106 9.22 -0.51 -7.07
C ALA A 106 9.83 0.88 -6.77
N GLY A 107 10.16 1.64 -7.84
CA GLY A 107 10.64 3.02 -7.71
C GLY A 107 9.67 3.94 -6.99
N LEU A 108 8.39 3.92 -7.37
CA LEU A 108 7.35 4.71 -6.70
C LEU A 108 7.20 4.35 -5.22
N TRP A 109 7.37 3.06 -4.90
CA TRP A 109 7.31 2.63 -3.51
C TRP A 109 8.51 3.14 -2.70
N ILE A 110 9.72 3.13 -3.28
CA ILE A 110 10.92 3.72 -2.67
C ILE A 110 10.71 5.23 -2.45
N VAL A 111 10.20 5.95 -3.46
CA VAL A 111 9.88 7.38 -3.34
C VAL A 111 8.90 7.61 -2.20
N LEU A 112 7.84 6.78 -2.07
CA LEU A 112 6.88 6.90 -0.99
C LEU A 112 7.55 6.76 0.39
N VAL A 113 8.44 5.77 0.54
CA VAL A 113 9.19 5.56 1.80
C VAL A 113 10.10 6.74 2.11
N VAL A 114 10.83 7.26 1.12
CA VAL A 114 11.72 8.42 1.30
C VAL A 114 10.93 9.67 1.70
N VAL A 115 9.82 9.95 1.00
CA VAL A 115 8.94 11.07 1.34
C VAL A 115 8.39 10.91 2.75
N ARG A 116 7.95 9.71 3.11
CA ARG A 116 7.45 9.43 4.45
C ARG A 116 8.49 9.71 5.52
N VAL A 117 9.70 9.15 5.38
CA VAL A 117 10.78 9.38 6.34
C VAL A 117 11.12 10.87 6.41
N GLY A 118 11.15 11.57 5.28
CA GLY A 118 11.34 13.02 5.25
C GLY A 118 10.26 13.79 6.01
N LEU A 119 8.99 13.43 5.82
CA LEU A 119 7.87 14.05 6.53
C LEU A 119 7.90 13.73 8.02
N ASP A 120 8.27 12.51 8.42
CA ASP A 120 8.40 12.13 9.83
C ASP A 120 9.50 12.93 10.52
N VAL A 121 10.66 13.13 9.87
CA VAL A 121 11.77 13.93 10.42
C VAL A 121 11.40 15.41 10.52
N VAL A 122 10.91 16.00 9.43
CA VAL A 122 10.54 17.43 9.41
C VAL A 122 9.35 17.70 10.33
N GLY A 123 8.33 16.86 10.29
CA GLY A 123 7.16 16.97 11.15
C GLY A 123 7.50 16.86 12.63
N GLY A 124 8.40 15.92 12.99
CA GLY A 124 8.89 15.76 14.35
C GLY A 124 9.59 17.03 14.88
N HIS A 125 10.41 17.69 14.06
CA HIS A 125 11.04 18.98 14.41
C HIS A 125 10.02 20.12 14.56
N LEU A 126 8.86 20.04 13.87
CA LEU A 126 7.79 21.04 13.93
C LEU A 126 6.69 20.70 14.93
N GLY A 127 6.90 19.66 15.76
CA GLY A 127 5.97 19.27 16.82
C GLY A 127 4.80 18.40 16.34
N ALA A 128 4.90 17.75 15.17
CA ALA A 128 3.97 16.72 14.77
C ALA A 128 4.32 15.40 15.44
N HIS A 129 3.42 14.86 16.26
CA HIS A 129 3.65 13.65 17.04
C HIS A 129 2.86 12.44 16.51
N LEU A 130 1.79 12.66 15.75
CA LEU A 130 0.94 11.60 15.25
C LEU A 130 1.50 10.86 14.03
N LEU A 131 2.41 11.47 13.28
CA LEU A 131 2.99 10.89 12.05
C LEU A 131 3.65 9.54 12.32
N THR A 132 4.38 9.41 13.41
CA THR A 132 5.12 8.18 13.78
C THR A 132 4.25 7.12 14.44
N SER A 133 2.97 7.42 14.71
CA SER A 133 2.08 6.44 15.34
C SER A 133 1.78 5.25 14.41
N THR A 134 1.70 4.06 14.98
CA THR A 134 1.37 2.84 14.23
C THR A 134 0.01 2.96 13.53
N GLY A 135 -0.97 3.65 14.16
CA GLY A 135 -2.28 3.91 13.57
C GLY A 135 -2.18 4.72 12.28
N THR A 136 -1.39 5.81 12.27
CA THR A 136 -1.14 6.62 11.08
C THR A 136 -0.46 5.82 9.97
N VAL A 137 0.58 5.04 10.31
CA VAL A 137 1.27 4.18 9.32
C VAL A 137 0.30 3.23 8.63
N LEU A 138 -0.58 2.57 9.41
CA LEU A 138 -1.58 1.65 8.85
C LEU A 138 -2.62 2.37 8.01
N LEU A 139 -3.07 3.55 8.40
CA LEU A 139 -4.01 4.37 7.63
C LEU A 139 -3.42 4.79 6.28
N VAL A 140 -2.18 5.27 6.28
CA VAL A 140 -1.48 5.67 5.05
C VAL A 140 -1.29 4.47 4.12
N LEU A 141 -0.91 3.30 4.65
CA LEU A 141 -0.82 2.07 3.86
C LEU A 141 -2.20 1.62 3.32
N ALA A 142 -3.24 1.73 4.14
CA ALA A 142 -4.61 1.44 3.72
C ALA A 142 -5.07 2.38 2.59
N LEU A 143 -4.78 3.67 2.73
CA LEU A 143 -5.10 4.69 1.74
C LEU A 143 -4.39 4.46 0.41
N ASN A 144 -3.09 4.14 0.44
CA ASN A 144 -2.33 3.78 -0.76
C ASN A 144 -2.94 2.56 -1.46
N ARG A 145 -3.25 1.52 -0.69
CA ARG A 145 -3.87 0.30 -1.24
C ARG A 145 -5.28 0.54 -1.75
N ALA A 146 -6.07 1.38 -1.08
CA ALA A 146 -7.41 1.76 -1.53
C ALA A 146 -7.36 2.55 -2.84
N ALA A 147 -6.49 3.57 -2.93
CA ALA A 147 -6.29 4.35 -4.15
C ALA A 147 -5.88 3.45 -5.33
N ARG A 148 -4.97 2.50 -5.09
CA ARG A 148 -4.60 1.50 -6.09
C ARG A 148 -5.79 0.60 -6.45
N ALA A 149 -6.58 0.14 -5.46
CA ALA A 149 -7.72 -0.74 -5.67
C ALA A 149 -8.79 -0.10 -6.55
N VAL A 150 -9.07 1.20 -6.37
CA VAL A 150 -10.00 1.97 -7.23
C VAL A 150 -9.61 1.86 -8.70
N VAL A 151 -8.33 2.11 -9.01
CA VAL A 151 -7.85 2.05 -10.41
C VAL A 151 -7.88 0.61 -10.95
N LEU A 152 -7.50 -0.37 -10.13
CA LEU A 152 -7.50 -1.77 -10.53
C LEU A 152 -8.92 -2.25 -10.84
N ASP A 153 -9.89 -1.92 -9.97
CA ASP A 153 -11.31 -2.30 -10.13
C ASP A 153 -11.92 -1.76 -11.43
N GLN A 154 -11.55 -0.52 -11.80
CA GLN A 154 -11.98 0.09 -13.06
C GLN A 154 -11.34 -0.55 -14.31
N ARG A 155 -10.14 -1.15 -14.16
CA ARG A 155 -9.35 -1.69 -15.27
C ARG A 155 -9.47 -3.19 -15.46
N ILE A 156 -10.03 -3.92 -14.49
CA ILE A 156 -10.25 -5.34 -14.60
C ILE A 156 -11.39 -5.59 -15.60
N PRO A 157 -11.19 -6.43 -16.64
CA PRO A 157 -12.24 -6.77 -17.58
C PRO A 157 -13.42 -7.46 -16.85
N ARG A 158 -14.58 -6.84 -16.88
CA ARG A 158 -15.80 -7.35 -16.21
C ARG A 158 -16.33 -8.67 -16.76
N GLY A 159 -15.72 -9.20 -17.82
CA GLY A 159 -16.12 -10.46 -18.46
C GLY A 159 -15.85 -11.73 -17.64
N GLU A 160 -14.91 -11.71 -16.70
CA GLU A 160 -14.54 -12.91 -15.93
C GLU A 160 -15.53 -13.27 -14.81
N HIS A 161 -16.35 -12.32 -14.38
CA HIS A 161 -17.40 -12.63 -13.39
C HIS A 161 -18.54 -13.51 -13.97
N ARG A 162 -18.74 -13.51 -15.27
CA ARG A 162 -19.83 -14.28 -15.94
C ARG A 162 -19.51 -15.76 -16.11
N VAL A 163 -18.25 -16.11 -16.29
CA VAL A 163 -17.86 -17.51 -16.54
C VAL A 163 -18.01 -18.38 -15.28
N ARG A 164 -17.83 -17.79 -14.09
CA ARG A 164 -17.97 -18.53 -12.82
C ARG A 164 -19.42 -18.90 -12.49
N GLY A 165 -20.41 -18.16 -12.99
CA GLY A 165 -21.83 -18.45 -12.80
C GLY A 165 -22.36 -19.57 -13.70
N MET A 166 -21.67 -19.91 -14.79
CA MET A 166 -22.09 -20.95 -15.73
C MET A 166 -21.51 -22.34 -15.43
N MET A 167 -20.42 -22.44 -14.66
CA MET A 167 -19.81 -23.73 -14.30
C MET A 167 -20.38 -24.38 -13.01
N VAL A 168 -21.36 -23.75 -12.38
CA VAL A 168 -22.01 -24.28 -11.14
C VAL A 168 -23.48 -24.71 -11.42
N ARG A 169 -23.82 -25.02 -12.68
CA ARG A 169 -25.09 -25.67 -12.98
C ARG A 169 -24.85 -27.05 -13.56
#